data_917a34f0e83c692c01943960c7ac947a
#
_entry.id   917a34f0e83c692c01943960c7ac947a
#
_cell.length_a   1.000
_cell.length_b   1.000
_cell.length_c   1.000
_cell.angle_alpha   90.00
_cell.angle_beta   90.00
_cell.angle_gamma   90.00
#
_symmetry.space_group_name_H-M   'P 1'
#
loop_
_entity.id
_entity.type
_entity.pdbx_description
1 polymer ?
#
loop_
_entity_poly.entity_id
_entity_poly.type
_entity_poly.pdbx_seq_one_letter_code
_entity_poly.pdbx_strand_id
1 'polypeptide(L)'
;MTDRPVRPPRPQHVLEVTATERISPHLVRIRATGSDLTAFRENTNTDRYVKITFVKPELGLEPPYDIVALRESLAPDDRPVTRTYTLREVTADDIAIDFVVHGDEGLAGPWAAQAQPGDRFVVSSPGGGYAPDATADWHLFAGDDSAPPAIAAALEALPADA
;
A
#
# COMPACT_ATOMS: atom_id res chain seq x y z
N MET A 1 25.35 21.31 -7.02
CA MET A 1 24.64 20.23 -6.30
C MET A 1 23.46 20.91 -5.64
N THR A 2 22.25 20.69 -6.16
CA THR A 2 21.03 21.26 -5.57
C THR A 2 20.68 20.44 -4.34
N ASP A 3 20.76 21.08 -3.20
CA ASP A 3 20.35 20.54 -1.90
C ASP A 3 18.83 20.30 -1.94
N ARG A 4 18.45 19.07 -2.21
CA ARG A 4 17.04 18.67 -2.28
C ARG A 4 16.56 18.56 -0.84
N PRO A 5 15.56 19.34 -0.40
CA PRO A 5 15.13 19.29 0.98
C PRO A 5 14.70 17.85 1.33
N VAL A 6 15.30 17.30 2.38
CA VAL A 6 14.94 15.98 2.93
C VAL A 6 13.50 16.08 3.43
N ARG A 7 12.57 15.42 2.75
CA ARG A 7 11.19 15.31 3.24
C ARG A 7 11.18 14.50 4.54
N PRO A 8 10.50 14.98 5.58
CA PRO A 8 10.33 14.18 6.78
C PRO A 8 9.64 12.84 6.44
N PRO A 9 9.98 11.76 7.16
CA PRO A 9 9.32 10.48 6.97
C PRO A 9 7.81 10.64 7.22
N ARG A 10 6.99 9.97 6.40
CA ARG A 10 5.54 9.94 6.61
C ARG A 10 5.23 9.17 7.90
N PRO A 11 4.19 9.57 8.65
CA PRO A 11 3.71 8.79 9.78
C PRO A 11 3.47 7.33 9.40
N GLN A 12 3.71 6.45 10.36
CA GLN A 12 3.44 5.02 10.23
C GLN A 12 2.12 4.66 10.91
N HIS A 13 1.38 3.74 10.29
CA HIS A 13 0.15 3.18 10.81
C HIS A 13 0.31 1.67 10.91
N VAL A 14 -0.04 1.10 12.05
CA VAL A 14 -0.13 -0.35 12.23
C VAL A 14 -1.55 -0.77 11.85
N LEU A 15 -1.65 -1.67 10.88
CA LEU A 15 -2.92 -2.22 10.42
C LEU A 15 -2.99 -3.70 10.78
N GLU A 16 -4.21 -4.19 10.96
CA GLU A 16 -4.53 -5.58 11.21
C GLU A 16 -5.36 -6.12 10.06
N VAL A 17 -4.95 -7.27 9.53
CA VAL A 17 -5.68 -7.98 8.49
C VAL A 17 -7.05 -8.42 9.01
N THR A 18 -8.10 -8.08 8.30
CA THR A 18 -9.48 -8.48 8.61
C THR A 18 -9.99 -9.58 7.68
N ALA A 19 -9.51 -9.58 6.43
CA ALA A 19 -9.86 -10.60 5.44
C ALA A 19 -8.77 -10.74 4.38
N THR A 20 -8.65 -11.95 3.83
CA THR A 20 -7.80 -12.28 2.70
C THR A 20 -8.63 -12.98 1.64
N GLU A 21 -8.56 -12.51 0.41
CA GLU A 21 -9.31 -13.05 -0.73
C GLU A 21 -8.39 -13.24 -1.93
N ARG A 22 -8.40 -14.43 -2.52
CA ARG A 22 -7.74 -14.66 -3.82
C ARG A 22 -8.70 -14.28 -4.94
N ILE A 23 -8.50 -13.09 -5.51
CA ILE A 23 -9.38 -12.53 -6.57
C ILE A 23 -9.00 -13.02 -7.97
N SER A 24 -7.80 -13.57 -8.16
CA SER A 24 -7.37 -14.25 -9.37
C SER A 24 -6.21 -15.22 -9.06
N PRO A 25 -5.75 -16.05 -10.03
CA PRO A 25 -4.58 -16.91 -9.81
C PRO A 25 -3.33 -16.15 -9.34
N HIS A 26 -3.21 -14.87 -9.70
CA HIS A 26 -2.04 -14.05 -9.44
C HIS A 26 -2.31 -12.80 -8.58
N LEU A 27 -3.52 -12.64 -8.03
CA LEU A 27 -3.87 -11.49 -7.19
C LEU A 27 -4.53 -11.94 -5.90
N VAL A 28 -4.01 -11.43 -4.80
CA VAL A 28 -4.57 -11.58 -3.44
C VAL A 28 -4.95 -10.21 -2.94
N ARG A 29 -6.20 -10.04 -2.53
CA ARG A 29 -6.70 -8.86 -1.83
C ARG A 29 -6.60 -9.04 -0.33
N ILE A 30 -5.94 -8.10 0.32
CA ILE A 30 -5.91 -8.00 1.79
C ILE A 30 -6.80 -6.83 2.20
N ARG A 31 -7.79 -7.11 3.06
CA ARG A 31 -8.51 -6.07 3.79
C ARG A 31 -7.91 -5.91 5.16
N ALA A 32 -7.78 -4.66 5.61
CA ALA A 32 -7.17 -4.38 6.90
C ALA A 32 -7.78 -3.14 7.54
N THR A 33 -7.82 -3.15 8.87
CA THR A 33 -8.28 -2.03 9.69
C THR A 33 -7.15 -1.50 10.57
N GLY A 34 -7.38 -0.38 11.22
CA GLY A 34 -6.44 0.24 12.16
C GLY A 34 -7.16 1.19 13.11
N SER A 35 -6.46 1.64 14.13
CA SER A 35 -7.02 2.55 15.15
C SER A 35 -7.47 3.90 14.59
N ASP A 36 -6.87 4.34 13.49
CA ASP A 36 -7.22 5.60 12.81
C ASP A 36 -6.97 5.47 11.30
N LEU A 37 -8.05 5.57 10.52
CA LEU A 37 -8.02 5.55 9.05
C LEU A 37 -8.31 6.94 8.45
N THR A 38 -8.30 8.01 9.24
CA THR A 38 -8.64 9.36 8.79
C THR A 38 -7.74 9.81 7.63
N ALA A 39 -6.42 9.67 7.76
CA ALA A 39 -5.48 10.05 6.71
C ALA A 39 -5.71 9.30 5.38
N PHE A 40 -6.22 8.07 5.44
CA PHE A 40 -6.53 7.27 4.25
C PHE A 40 -7.82 7.76 3.57
N ARG A 41 -8.84 8.15 4.35
CA ARG A 41 -10.12 8.68 3.84
C ARG A 41 -9.99 10.08 3.27
N GLU A 42 -9.17 10.92 3.88
CA GLU A 42 -8.95 12.31 3.44
C GLU A 42 -8.15 12.40 2.13
N ASN A 43 -7.43 11.34 1.76
CA ASN A 43 -6.74 11.28 0.47
C ASN A 43 -7.72 10.90 -0.64
N THR A 44 -8.15 11.87 -1.43
CA THR A 44 -9.12 11.72 -2.52
C THR A 44 -8.51 11.34 -3.87
N ASN A 45 -7.18 11.21 -3.97
CA ASN A 45 -6.54 10.76 -5.20
C ASN A 45 -6.91 9.31 -5.52
N THR A 46 -7.08 8.99 -6.78
CA THR A 46 -7.41 7.64 -7.24
C THR A 46 -6.18 6.74 -7.33
N ASP A 47 -4.99 7.32 -7.52
CA ASP A 47 -3.68 6.65 -7.47
C ASP A 47 -3.09 6.58 -6.05
N ARG A 48 -3.91 6.75 -5.01
CA ARG A 48 -3.43 6.76 -3.62
C ARG A 48 -2.70 5.47 -3.28
N TYR A 49 -1.54 5.61 -2.67
CA TYR A 49 -0.65 4.49 -2.36
C TYR A 49 -0.08 4.60 -0.95
N VAL A 50 0.32 3.48 -0.41
CA VAL A 50 1.08 3.36 0.85
C VAL A 50 2.41 2.68 0.61
N LYS A 51 3.35 2.88 1.53
CA LYS A 51 4.58 2.10 1.62
C LYS A 51 4.44 1.10 2.76
N ILE A 52 4.40 -0.17 2.44
CA ILE A 52 4.42 -1.25 3.42
C ILE A 52 5.86 -1.48 3.84
N THR A 53 6.11 -1.50 5.14
CA THR A 53 7.42 -1.79 5.71
C THR A 53 7.48 -3.22 6.19
N PHE A 54 8.39 -3.98 5.63
CA PHE A 54 8.69 -5.36 6.04
C PHE A 54 9.94 -5.36 6.89
N VAL A 55 9.84 -5.98 8.05
CA VAL A 55 10.93 -6.23 9.00
C VAL A 55 10.96 -7.73 9.26
N LYS A 56 12.15 -8.29 9.37
CA LYS A 56 12.31 -9.72 9.69
C LYS A 56 11.78 -10.01 11.10
N PRO A 57 10.86 -10.97 11.27
CA PRO A 57 10.28 -11.29 12.59
C PRO A 57 11.32 -11.67 13.64
N GLU A 58 12.42 -12.30 13.21
CA GLU A 58 13.51 -12.75 14.08
C GLU A 58 14.21 -11.60 14.81
N LEU A 59 14.08 -10.38 14.32
CA LEU A 59 14.66 -9.19 14.97
C LEU A 59 13.85 -8.71 16.18
N GLY A 60 12.62 -9.19 16.35
CA GLY A 60 11.76 -8.83 17.48
C GLY A 60 11.47 -7.34 17.60
N LEU A 61 11.47 -6.61 16.48
CA LEU A 61 11.25 -5.16 16.46
C LEU A 61 9.77 -4.83 16.48
N GLU A 62 9.39 -3.84 17.29
CA GLU A 62 8.01 -3.37 17.39
C GLU A 62 7.83 -2.00 16.70
N PRO A 63 6.71 -1.77 16.00
CA PRO A 63 6.41 -0.47 15.40
C PRO A 63 6.02 0.58 16.46
N PRO A 64 6.23 1.88 16.19
CA PRO A 64 6.73 2.44 14.92
C PRO A 64 8.23 2.24 14.74
N TYR A 65 8.66 1.98 13.49
CA TYR A 65 10.07 1.72 13.18
C TYR A 65 10.84 3.01 12.90
N ASP A 66 11.95 3.24 13.59
CA ASP A 66 12.94 4.24 13.17
C ASP A 66 13.77 3.66 12.00
N ILE A 67 13.26 3.85 10.77
CA ILE A 67 13.87 3.30 9.57
C ILE A 67 15.30 3.80 9.35
N VAL A 68 15.60 5.03 9.77
CA VAL A 68 16.95 5.62 9.63
C VAL A 68 17.90 4.91 10.57
N ALA A 69 17.58 4.87 11.85
CA ALA A 69 18.41 4.21 12.86
C ALA A 69 18.59 2.71 12.57
N LEU A 70 17.52 2.02 12.11
CA LEU A 70 17.61 0.60 11.75
C LEU A 70 18.51 0.35 10.54
N ARG A 71 18.52 1.25 9.55
CA ARG A 71 19.42 1.12 8.40
C ARG A 71 20.89 1.35 8.75
N GLU A 72 21.16 2.16 9.77
CA GLU A 72 22.52 2.42 10.26
C GLU A 72 23.04 1.31 11.15
N SER A 73 22.17 0.73 12.00
CA SER A 73 22.57 -0.26 13.02
C SER A 73 22.52 -1.71 12.54
N LEU A 74 21.67 -2.05 11.58
CA LEU A 74 21.49 -3.43 11.12
C LEU A 74 22.40 -3.77 9.94
N ALA A 75 22.78 -5.05 9.87
CA ALA A 75 23.45 -5.60 8.69
C ALA A 75 22.58 -5.42 7.43
N PRO A 76 23.18 -5.28 6.23
CA PRO A 76 22.45 -5.00 5.00
C PRO A 76 21.23 -5.92 4.76
N ASP A 77 21.39 -7.22 5.04
CA ASP A 77 20.35 -8.24 4.82
C ASP A 77 19.21 -8.20 5.85
N ASP A 78 19.41 -7.50 6.97
CA ASP A 78 18.44 -7.38 8.05
C ASP A 78 17.69 -6.03 8.04
N ARG A 79 18.07 -5.15 7.12
CA ARG A 79 17.48 -3.82 7.02
C ARG A 79 16.02 -3.88 6.60
N PRO A 80 15.17 -2.99 7.16
CA PRO A 80 13.78 -2.87 6.73
C PRO A 80 13.66 -2.64 5.22
N VAL A 81 12.76 -3.39 4.59
CA VAL A 81 12.45 -3.28 3.17
C VAL A 81 11.07 -2.66 3.00
N THR A 82 10.96 -1.69 2.09
CA THR A 82 9.66 -1.08 1.79
C THR A 82 9.20 -1.46 0.40
N ARG A 83 7.88 -1.68 0.24
CA ARG A 83 7.21 -1.88 -1.04
C ARG A 83 6.02 -0.93 -1.14
N THR A 84 5.82 -0.38 -2.33
CA THR A 84 4.72 0.55 -2.59
C THR A 84 3.54 -0.22 -3.17
N TYR A 85 2.35 0.01 -2.60
CA TYR A 85 1.10 -0.58 -3.05
C TYR A 85 0.01 0.47 -3.15
N THR A 86 -0.80 0.36 -4.20
CA THR A 86 -2.00 1.18 -4.35
C THR A 86 -3.07 0.75 -3.35
N LEU A 87 -3.76 1.72 -2.75
CA LEU A 87 -4.98 1.47 -2.01
C LEU A 87 -6.12 1.26 -3.02
N ARG A 88 -6.54 0.02 -3.19
CA ARG A 88 -7.63 -0.33 -4.11
C ARG A 88 -8.96 0.25 -3.64
N GLU A 89 -9.19 0.21 -2.35
CA GLU A 89 -10.42 0.70 -1.73
C GLU A 89 -10.10 1.28 -0.36
N VAL A 90 -10.86 2.28 0.05
CA VAL A 90 -10.85 2.83 1.41
C VAL A 90 -12.30 3.07 1.80
N THR A 91 -12.74 2.39 2.86
CA THR A 91 -14.07 2.54 3.43
C THR A 91 -14.03 3.31 4.76
N ALA A 92 -15.15 3.36 5.47
CA ALA A 92 -15.18 3.91 6.83
C ALA A 92 -14.36 3.05 7.80
N ASP A 93 -14.35 1.74 7.61
CA ASP A 93 -13.90 0.76 8.59
C ASP A 93 -12.61 0.02 8.18
N ASP A 94 -12.30 -0.03 6.88
CA ASP A 94 -11.14 -0.76 6.36
C ASP A 94 -10.51 -0.11 5.12
N ILE A 95 -9.35 -0.65 4.75
CA ILE A 95 -8.70 -0.43 3.45
C ILE A 95 -8.53 -1.77 2.75
N ALA A 96 -8.46 -1.75 1.41
CA ALA A 96 -8.10 -2.91 0.60
C ALA A 96 -6.85 -2.64 -0.23
N ILE A 97 -5.96 -3.64 -0.28
CA ILE A 97 -4.73 -3.63 -1.08
C ILE A 97 -4.68 -4.92 -1.88
N ASP A 98 -4.44 -4.82 -3.19
CA ASP A 98 -4.26 -5.96 -4.07
C ASP A 98 -2.77 -6.24 -4.27
N PHE A 99 -2.36 -7.47 -3.97
CA PHE A 99 -0.98 -7.94 -4.09
C PHE A 99 -0.84 -8.86 -5.29
N VAL A 100 0.15 -8.57 -6.15
CA VAL A 100 0.55 -9.52 -7.18
C VAL A 100 1.33 -10.66 -6.52
N VAL A 101 0.90 -11.90 -6.79
CA VAL A 101 1.54 -13.12 -6.30
C VAL A 101 1.99 -13.95 -7.49
N HIS A 102 3.30 -14.09 -7.64
CA HIS A 102 3.93 -14.89 -8.68
C HIS A 102 5.01 -15.78 -8.06
N GLY A 103 4.66 -17.02 -7.79
CA GLY A 103 5.56 -17.97 -7.11
C GLY A 103 5.94 -17.51 -5.70
N ASP A 104 7.08 -18.01 -5.22
CA ASP A 104 7.61 -17.77 -3.88
C ASP A 104 8.69 -16.67 -3.87
N GLU A 105 8.86 -15.96 -4.98
CA GLU A 105 9.88 -14.93 -5.10
C GLU A 105 9.45 -13.59 -4.50
N GLY A 106 10.44 -12.85 -3.99
CA GLY A 106 10.21 -11.55 -3.39
C GLY A 106 9.75 -11.63 -1.94
N LEU A 107 9.11 -10.57 -1.46
CA LEU A 107 8.76 -10.42 -0.05
C LEU A 107 7.26 -10.24 0.17
N ALA A 108 6.66 -9.32 -0.56
CA ALA A 108 5.28 -8.92 -0.34
C ALA A 108 4.25 -9.93 -0.89
N GLY A 109 4.54 -10.56 -2.05
CA GLY A 109 3.68 -11.60 -2.62
C GLY A 109 3.55 -12.83 -1.73
N PRO A 110 4.66 -13.47 -1.31
CA PRO A 110 4.64 -14.58 -0.37
C PRO A 110 3.97 -14.22 0.97
N TRP A 111 4.21 -13.01 1.50
CA TRP A 111 3.53 -12.54 2.70
C TRP A 111 2.00 -12.48 2.50
N ALA A 112 1.53 -11.83 1.44
CA ALA A 112 0.11 -11.69 1.16
C ALA A 112 -0.59 -13.03 0.90
N ALA A 113 0.11 -13.99 0.28
CA ALA A 113 -0.41 -15.33 0.01
C ALA A 113 -0.67 -16.14 1.29
N GLN A 114 0.02 -15.81 2.39
CA GLN A 114 -0.05 -16.50 3.68
C GLN A 114 -0.79 -15.70 4.75
N ALA A 115 -1.05 -14.40 4.50
CA ALA A 115 -1.66 -13.49 5.46
C ALA A 115 -3.04 -13.98 5.91
N GLN A 116 -3.30 -13.88 7.22
CA GLN A 116 -4.54 -14.31 7.85
C GLN A 116 -5.14 -13.18 8.70
N PRO A 117 -6.45 -13.21 8.95
CA PRO A 117 -7.07 -12.29 9.90
C PRO A 117 -6.34 -12.30 11.26
N GLY A 118 -6.02 -11.10 11.76
CA GLY A 118 -5.24 -10.89 12.97
C GLY A 118 -3.76 -10.59 12.72
N ASP A 119 -3.22 -10.87 11.52
CA ASP A 119 -1.84 -10.49 11.18
C ASP A 119 -1.69 -8.97 11.13
N ARG A 120 -0.56 -8.48 11.62
CA ARG A 120 -0.29 -7.03 11.68
C ARG A 120 0.81 -6.65 10.71
N PHE A 121 0.66 -5.49 10.08
CA PHE A 121 1.66 -4.92 9.19
C PHE A 121 1.68 -3.40 9.29
N VAL A 122 2.79 -2.81 8.84
CA VAL A 122 3.03 -1.37 8.97
C VAL A 122 3.02 -0.70 7.61
N VAL A 123 2.24 0.37 7.52
CA VAL A 123 2.17 1.20 6.31
C VAL A 123 2.49 2.66 6.62
N SER A 124 2.94 3.40 5.62
CA SER A 124 3.03 4.86 5.70
C SER A 124 1.65 5.50 5.57
N SER A 125 1.48 6.74 6.03
CA SER A 125 0.38 7.59 5.56
C SER A 125 0.34 7.60 4.02
N PRO A 126 -0.86 7.68 3.41
CA PRO A 126 -1.01 7.56 1.97
C PRO A 126 -0.38 8.74 1.21
N GLY A 127 0.07 8.46 0.01
CA GLY A 127 0.41 9.43 -1.02
C GLY A 127 -0.50 9.25 -2.22
N GLY A 128 -0.35 10.14 -3.18
CA GLY A 128 -1.10 10.16 -4.43
C GLY A 128 -0.93 11.52 -5.09
N GLY A 129 -1.39 11.65 -6.32
CA GLY A 129 -1.28 12.90 -7.05
C GLY A 129 -2.19 12.96 -8.27
N TYR A 130 -2.98 11.92 -8.53
CA TYR A 130 -3.85 11.83 -9.68
C TYR A 130 -5.31 11.57 -9.27
N ALA A 131 -6.20 12.28 -9.96
CA ALA A 131 -7.62 11.96 -10.07
C ALA A 131 -8.06 12.28 -11.50
N PRO A 132 -8.94 11.48 -12.12
CA PRO A 132 -9.41 11.76 -13.48
C PRO A 132 -10.20 13.07 -13.51
N ASP A 133 -10.04 13.83 -14.61
CA ASP A 133 -10.82 15.03 -14.86
C ASP A 133 -12.18 14.65 -15.42
N ALA A 134 -13.23 14.79 -14.61
CA ALA A 134 -14.60 14.45 -15.01
C ALA A 134 -15.15 15.28 -16.18
N THR A 135 -14.46 16.35 -16.61
CA THR A 135 -14.85 17.19 -17.74
C THR A 135 -14.17 16.80 -19.05
N ALA A 136 -13.26 15.81 -19.03
CA ALA A 136 -12.60 15.32 -20.24
C ALA A 136 -13.58 14.54 -21.12
N ASP A 137 -13.47 14.71 -22.44
CA ASP A 137 -14.32 14.02 -23.42
C ASP A 137 -14.10 12.50 -23.47
N TRP A 138 -12.93 12.03 -23.05
CA TRP A 138 -12.57 10.60 -22.98
C TRP A 138 -11.39 10.36 -22.07
N HIS A 139 -11.23 9.12 -21.59
CA HIS A 139 -10.12 8.70 -20.73
C HIS A 139 -9.43 7.46 -21.33
N LEU A 140 -8.10 7.44 -21.30
CA LEU A 140 -7.28 6.29 -21.63
C LEU A 140 -6.45 5.90 -20.42
N PHE A 141 -6.64 4.68 -19.92
CA PHE A 141 -5.79 4.11 -18.86
C PHE A 141 -4.96 2.97 -19.46
N ALA A 142 -3.66 3.01 -19.22
CA ALA A 142 -2.73 1.96 -19.63
C ALA A 142 -1.74 1.70 -18.49
N GLY A 143 -1.37 0.42 -18.31
CA GLY A 143 -0.44 0.02 -17.26
C GLY A 143 -0.04 -1.44 -17.37
N ASP A 144 0.90 -1.84 -16.54
CA ASP A 144 1.31 -3.22 -16.35
C ASP A 144 0.44 -3.93 -15.29
N ASP A 145 0.82 -5.15 -14.90
CA ASP A 145 0.09 -5.97 -13.90
C ASP A 145 0.00 -5.33 -12.51
N SER A 146 0.75 -4.28 -12.21
CA SER A 146 0.68 -3.53 -10.96
C SER A 146 -0.32 -2.36 -11.00
N ALA A 147 -0.77 -1.95 -12.19
CA ALA A 147 -1.64 -0.80 -12.39
C ALA A 147 -3.16 -1.04 -12.17
N PRO A 148 -3.71 -2.27 -12.30
CA PRO A 148 -5.14 -2.50 -12.19
C PRO A 148 -5.82 -1.89 -10.97
N PRO A 149 -5.24 -1.89 -9.76
CA PRO A 149 -5.88 -1.26 -8.60
C PRO A 149 -6.11 0.25 -8.77
N ALA A 150 -5.12 0.96 -9.34
CA ALA A 150 -5.22 2.41 -9.59
C ALA A 150 -6.18 2.72 -10.75
N ILE A 151 -6.14 1.92 -11.81
CA ILE A 151 -7.05 2.05 -12.97
C ILE A 151 -8.48 1.83 -12.52
N ALA A 152 -8.76 0.78 -11.74
CA ALA A 152 -10.09 0.49 -11.24
C ALA A 152 -10.61 1.63 -10.35
N ALA A 153 -9.78 2.15 -9.42
CA ALA A 153 -10.16 3.28 -8.59
C ALA A 153 -10.42 4.55 -9.41
N ALA A 154 -9.68 4.77 -10.51
CA ALA A 154 -9.91 5.90 -11.40
C ALA A 154 -11.21 5.74 -12.19
N LEU A 155 -11.50 4.55 -12.72
CA LEU A 155 -12.75 4.26 -13.44
C LEU A 155 -13.97 4.41 -12.52
N GLU A 156 -13.89 3.95 -11.28
CA GLU A 156 -14.97 4.09 -10.29
C GLU A 156 -15.23 5.54 -9.86
N ALA A 157 -14.24 6.42 -10.01
CA ALA A 157 -14.36 7.84 -9.70
C ALA A 157 -14.96 8.67 -10.85
N LEU A 158 -15.06 8.10 -12.05
CA LEU A 158 -15.68 8.76 -13.19
C LEU A 158 -17.20 8.79 -13.08
N PRO A 159 -17.87 9.82 -13.66
CA PRO A 159 -19.32 9.81 -13.85
C PRO A 159 -19.77 8.59 -14.66
N ALA A 160 -20.99 8.11 -14.41
CA ALA A 160 -21.51 6.91 -15.07
C ALA A 160 -21.70 7.07 -16.60
N ASP A 161 -21.67 8.29 -17.08
CA ASP A 161 -21.83 8.70 -18.48
C ASP A 161 -20.52 9.17 -19.14
N ALA A 162 -19.37 8.96 -18.47
CA ALA A 162 -18.04 9.34 -18.98
C ALA A 162 -17.52 8.34 -20.04
#